data_aa2f854e670200aef341b47de736e88b
#
_entry.id   aa2f854e670200aef341b47de736e88b
#
_cell.length_a   1.000
_cell.length_b   1.000
_cell.length_c   1.000
_cell.angle_alpha   90.00
_cell.angle_beta   90.00
_cell.angle_gamma   90.00
#
_symmetry.space_group_name_H-M   'P 1'
#
loop_
_entity.id
_entity.type
_entity.pdbx_description
1 polymer ?
#
loop_
_entity_poly.entity_id
_entity_poly.type
_entity_poly.pdbx_seq_one_letter_code
_entity_poly.pdbx_strand_id
1 'polypeptide(L)'
;VVIRLFNLVEALVTVNISEYSTLREIADNINTLAEWTCSVTNAAYNNLAPSVLDRVTDLPCLSTAGNTPAQVKKDADEVAEFFSLSSLAEIGTSTTQQDPTLGLPPANIEVFMTGGAKGETTTASILAALVAFEKFHVNSVIPLFSRDAIGGDITDELTDGSSTYTIDGINQAVKTHISTMKTTLRRSERQGYISKKTSEADSYAYAQGLADQRLQLMIQDVRTVDGLGNIKWFQPYALACMVAGARAGSPVGTPLTFKNLNVAGIRHTSQAMTTADADIVTEFDPDLDGDQGIQSGITFLEAPTTGGFRIVVDNTTYSKDTNFVYNRGNVMYAADTVAYNLRVNLESQFVGQKNTITAATVASAVEAQMSNFLAQGIIVSSDDAPNGFKNLTVALEGNTINVGVVVKIVEGIDFILSDISIQRVQSAV
;
A
#
# COMPACT_ATOMS: atom_id res chain seq x y z
N VAL A 1 16.92 -7.58 -20.27
CA VAL A 1 18.27 -7.80 -19.76
C VAL A 1 18.15 -8.40 -18.38
N VAL A 2 18.95 -9.39 -18.06
CA VAL A 2 18.87 -10.14 -16.81
C VAL A 2 20.27 -10.30 -16.19
N ILE A 3 20.34 -10.26 -14.87
CA ILE A 3 21.51 -10.68 -14.10
C ILE A 3 21.29 -12.16 -13.75
N ARG A 4 22.25 -13.02 -14.09
CA ARG A 4 22.25 -14.42 -13.74
C ARG A 4 23.32 -14.68 -12.70
N LEU A 5 22.94 -15.19 -11.55
CA LEU A 5 23.82 -15.52 -10.45
C LEU A 5 23.96 -17.04 -10.38
N PHE A 6 25.18 -17.54 -10.45
CA PHE A 6 25.48 -18.97 -10.34
C PHE A 6 26.26 -19.21 -9.06
N ASN A 7 25.86 -20.17 -8.28
CA ASN A 7 26.73 -20.72 -7.22
C ASN A 7 27.30 -22.08 -7.66
N LEU A 8 28.31 -22.55 -6.93
CA LEU A 8 29.01 -23.80 -7.25
C LEU A 8 28.15 -25.09 -7.07
N VAL A 9 26.93 -24.97 -6.58
CA VAL A 9 26.09 -26.08 -6.14
C VAL A 9 24.75 -26.18 -6.90
N GLU A 10 24.53 -25.42 -7.95
CA GLU A 10 23.37 -25.56 -8.87
C GLU A 10 22.27 -24.51 -8.83
N ALA A 11 22.30 -23.48 -8.02
CA ALA A 11 21.22 -22.49 -8.08
C ALA A 11 21.50 -21.41 -9.11
N LEU A 12 20.85 -21.47 -10.26
CA LEU A 12 20.74 -20.34 -11.18
C LEU A 12 19.66 -19.38 -10.67
N VAL A 13 20.05 -18.28 -10.12
CA VAL A 13 19.12 -17.20 -9.80
C VAL A 13 19.13 -16.19 -10.94
N THR A 14 17.96 -15.84 -11.45
CA THR A 14 17.80 -14.86 -12.51
C THR A 14 17.09 -13.64 -11.96
N VAL A 15 17.73 -12.48 -12.03
CA VAL A 15 17.13 -11.18 -11.67
C VAL A 15 16.89 -10.41 -12.95
N ASN A 16 15.62 -10.12 -13.23
CA ASN A 16 15.24 -9.34 -14.40
C ASN A 16 15.36 -7.86 -14.09
N ILE A 17 16.42 -7.23 -14.56
CA ILE A 17 16.75 -5.84 -14.22
C ILE A 17 15.74 -4.81 -14.75
N SER A 18 14.94 -5.15 -15.75
CA SER A 18 13.91 -4.25 -16.28
C SER A 18 12.72 -4.05 -15.33
N GLU A 19 12.63 -4.84 -14.27
CA GLU A 19 11.58 -4.75 -13.27
C GLU A 19 11.87 -3.78 -12.14
N TYR A 20 13.09 -3.21 -12.13
CA TYR A 20 13.55 -2.29 -11.10
C TYR A 20 13.76 -0.90 -11.71
N SER A 21 13.48 0.12 -10.93
CA SER A 21 13.66 1.51 -11.37
C SER A 21 15.08 2.01 -11.15
N THR A 22 15.78 1.44 -10.16
CA THR A 22 17.10 1.94 -9.74
C THR A 22 18.08 0.79 -9.51
N LEU A 23 19.39 1.11 -9.58
CA LEU A 23 20.46 0.17 -9.24
C LEU A 23 20.40 -0.26 -7.77
N ARG A 24 19.95 0.62 -6.90
CA ARG A 24 19.78 0.31 -5.48
C ARG A 24 18.74 -0.77 -5.25
N GLU A 25 17.59 -0.68 -5.92
CA GLU A 25 16.54 -1.72 -5.82
C GLU A 25 17.04 -3.09 -6.25
N ILE A 26 17.87 -3.15 -7.30
CA ILE A 26 18.50 -4.41 -7.72
C ILE A 26 19.44 -4.94 -6.63
N ALA A 27 20.30 -4.07 -6.06
CA ALA A 27 21.22 -4.47 -5.02
C ALA A 27 20.45 -4.98 -3.78
N ASP A 28 19.41 -4.27 -3.36
CA ASP A 28 18.55 -4.68 -2.25
C ASP A 28 17.87 -6.02 -2.52
N ASN A 29 17.41 -6.24 -3.75
CA ASN A 29 16.82 -7.52 -4.13
C ASN A 29 17.85 -8.67 -4.08
N ILE A 30 19.04 -8.48 -4.64
CA ILE A 30 20.10 -9.48 -4.57
C ILE A 30 20.48 -9.79 -3.12
N ASN A 31 20.49 -8.80 -2.24
CA ASN A 31 20.78 -8.98 -0.83
C ASN A 31 19.70 -9.78 -0.06
N THR A 32 18.52 -10.00 -0.64
CA THR A 32 17.51 -10.90 -0.06
C THR A 32 17.82 -12.36 -0.34
N LEU A 33 18.71 -12.65 -1.31
CA LEU A 33 19.07 -14.00 -1.69
C LEU A 33 20.12 -14.55 -0.72
N ALA A 34 19.92 -15.76 -0.24
CA ALA A 34 20.91 -16.44 0.59
C ALA A 34 22.26 -16.52 -0.14
N GLU A 35 23.35 -16.29 0.57
CA GLU A 35 24.74 -16.40 0.06
C GLU A 35 25.18 -15.28 -0.91
N TRP A 36 24.33 -14.32 -1.22
CA TRP A 36 24.69 -13.21 -2.11
C TRP A 36 24.70 -11.89 -1.37
N THR A 37 25.69 -11.05 -1.70
CA THR A 37 25.78 -9.67 -1.22
C THR A 37 26.08 -8.77 -2.40
N CYS A 38 25.28 -7.72 -2.53
CA CYS A 38 25.42 -6.74 -3.60
C CYS A 38 25.38 -5.32 -3.01
N SER A 39 26.22 -4.46 -3.53
CA SER A 39 26.19 -3.03 -3.18
C SER A 39 26.50 -2.18 -4.38
N VAL A 40 25.91 -1.01 -4.45
CA VAL A 40 26.30 0.02 -5.41
C VAL A 40 27.54 0.71 -4.84
N THR A 41 28.67 0.63 -5.55
CA THR A 41 29.98 1.10 -5.05
C THR A 41 30.07 2.61 -4.82
N ASN A 42 29.26 3.39 -5.53
CA ASN A 42 29.15 4.83 -5.34
C ASN A 42 27.69 5.20 -5.08
N ALA A 43 27.43 5.82 -3.94
CA ALA A 43 26.10 6.24 -3.52
C ALA A 43 25.41 7.18 -4.54
N ALA A 44 26.19 7.96 -5.30
CA ALA A 44 25.65 8.82 -6.36
C ALA A 44 24.94 8.03 -7.48
N TYR A 45 25.24 6.74 -7.63
CA TYR A 45 24.64 5.89 -8.67
C TYR A 45 23.45 5.07 -8.19
N ASN A 46 23.09 5.17 -6.93
CA ASN A 46 21.97 4.42 -6.36
C ASN A 46 20.67 4.60 -7.15
N ASN A 47 20.44 5.79 -7.66
CA ASN A 47 19.21 6.17 -8.35
C ASN A 47 19.28 6.05 -9.88
N LEU A 48 20.39 5.58 -10.43
CA LEU A 48 20.51 5.39 -11.87
C LEU A 48 19.62 4.22 -12.31
N ALA A 49 19.03 4.39 -13.49
CA ALA A 49 18.24 3.34 -14.10
C ALA A 49 19.11 2.11 -14.43
N PRO A 50 18.61 0.90 -14.27
CA PRO A 50 19.36 -0.33 -14.56
C PRO A 50 19.89 -0.44 -16.00
N SER A 51 19.32 0.32 -16.92
CA SER A 51 19.76 0.37 -18.31
C SER A 51 21.20 0.92 -18.50
N VAL A 52 21.77 1.53 -17.46
CA VAL A 52 23.17 1.99 -17.50
C VAL A 52 24.19 0.87 -17.25
N LEU A 53 23.72 -0.32 -16.85
CA LEU A 53 24.60 -1.47 -16.64
C LEU A 53 25.04 -2.07 -17.97
N ASP A 54 26.34 -2.30 -18.10
CA ASP A 54 26.90 -2.98 -19.26
C ASP A 54 26.64 -4.47 -19.22
N ARG A 55 26.61 -5.05 -20.41
CA ARG A 55 26.51 -6.49 -20.56
C ARG A 55 27.86 -7.13 -20.23
N VAL A 56 27.89 -7.94 -19.17
CA VAL A 56 29.07 -8.73 -18.78
C VAL A 56 28.71 -10.21 -18.77
N THR A 57 29.67 -11.04 -19.08
CA THR A 57 29.53 -12.51 -19.06
C THR A 57 30.60 -13.09 -18.17
N ASP A 58 30.23 -14.08 -17.36
CA ASP A 58 31.15 -14.96 -16.61
C ASP A 58 32.12 -14.22 -15.64
N LEU A 59 31.59 -13.20 -14.92
CA LEU A 59 32.34 -12.53 -13.87
C LEU A 59 32.38 -13.38 -12.59
N PRO A 60 33.58 -13.80 -12.13
CA PRO A 60 33.70 -14.54 -10.88
C PRO A 60 33.44 -13.61 -9.68
N CYS A 61 32.38 -13.88 -8.94
CA CYS A 61 32.03 -13.15 -7.72
C CYS A 61 32.48 -13.87 -6.45
N LEU A 62 32.95 -15.12 -6.57
CA LEU A 62 33.43 -15.92 -5.45
C LEU A 62 34.89 -15.58 -5.17
N SER A 63 35.19 -15.09 -3.98
CA SER A 63 36.56 -14.92 -3.52
C SER A 63 36.93 -15.96 -2.46
N THR A 64 37.98 -16.71 -2.73
CA THR A 64 38.56 -17.65 -1.74
C THR A 64 39.55 -16.97 -0.78
N ALA A 65 39.88 -15.69 -1.00
CA ALA A 65 40.92 -14.97 -0.27
C ALA A 65 40.46 -13.61 0.33
N GLY A 66 39.20 -13.51 0.68
CA GLY A 66 38.61 -12.25 1.16
C GLY A 66 37.85 -11.54 0.05
N ASN A 67 36.77 -10.92 0.40
CA ASN A 67 35.75 -10.31 -0.47
C ASN A 67 36.35 -9.36 -1.53
N THR A 68 36.63 -9.88 -2.71
CA THR A 68 36.87 -9.04 -3.88
C THR A 68 35.58 -9.05 -4.70
N PRO A 69 34.70 -8.07 -4.56
CA PRO A 69 33.45 -8.06 -5.28
C PRO A 69 33.69 -7.93 -6.78
N ALA A 70 32.95 -8.68 -7.57
CA ALA A 70 32.85 -8.40 -8.99
C ALA A 70 32.15 -7.06 -9.18
N GLN A 71 32.72 -6.24 -10.05
CA GLN A 71 32.13 -4.95 -10.38
C GLN A 71 31.59 -5.00 -11.80
N VAL A 72 30.33 -4.60 -11.97
CA VAL A 72 29.75 -4.33 -13.28
C VAL A 72 30.10 -2.88 -13.62
N LYS A 73 30.76 -2.69 -14.74
CA LYS A 73 31.21 -1.40 -15.21
C LYS A 73 30.63 -1.14 -16.58
N LYS A 74 30.49 0.13 -16.90
CA LYS A 74 30.22 0.54 -18.27
C LYS A 74 31.50 0.45 -19.09
N ASP A 75 31.39 -0.10 -20.31
CA ASP A 75 32.53 -0.29 -21.20
C ASP A 75 33.05 1.06 -21.73
N ALA A 76 34.41 1.15 -21.88
CA ALA A 76 35.03 2.30 -22.46
C ALA A 76 34.61 2.55 -23.94
N ASP A 77 34.32 1.49 -24.66
CA ASP A 77 33.89 1.57 -26.05
C ASP A 77 32.49 2.20 -26.18
N GLU A 78 31.56 1.93 -25.27
CA GLU A 78 30.25 2.58 -25.26
C GLU A 78 30.33 4.09 -24.95
N VAL A 79 31.28 4.47 -24.11
CA VAL A 79 31.52 5.88 -23.83
C VAL A 79 32.07 6.59 -25.09
N ALA A 80 32.97 5.94 -25.82
CA ALA A 80 33.49 6.47 -27.09
C ALA A 80 32.39 6.55 -28.16
N GLU A 81 31.50 5.57 -28.23
CA GLU A 81 30.35 5.60 -29.13
C GLU A 81 29.38 6.73 -28.76
N PHE A 82 29.05 6.94 -27.50
CA PHE A 82 28.23 8.07 -27.05
C PHE A 82 28.77 9.42 -27.54
N PHE A 83 30.07 9.65 -27.40
CA PHE A 83 30.71 10.89 -27.90
C PHE A 83 30.79 10.95 -29.41
N SER A 84 30.76 9.82 -30.12
CA SER A 84 30.74 9.79 -31.58
C SER A 84 29.43 10.24 -32.18
N LEU A 85 28.34 10.19 -31.41
CA LEU A 85 26.99 10.56 -31.85
C LEU A 85 26.78 12.08 -31.96
N SER A 86 27.68 12.89 -31.45
CA SER A 86 27.58 14.35 -31.52
C SER A 86 28.91 14.99 -31.86
N SER A 87 28.94 15.76 -32.93
CA SER A 87 30.11 16.60 -33.29
C SER A 87 30.34 17.78 -32.33
N LEU A 88 29.42 17.99 -31.37
CA LEU A 88 29.50 19.02 -30.36
C LEU A 88 30.05 18.51 -29.02
N ALA A 89 30.24 17.21 -28.91
CA ALA A 89 30.75 16.57 -27.69
C ALA A 89 32.20 16.11 -27.96
N GLU A 90 33.14 16.62 -27.19
CA GLU A 90 34.54 16.21 -27.20
C GLU A 90 34.96 15.71 -25.82
N ILE A 91 35.76 14.64 -25.81
CA ILE A 91 36.40 14.21 -24.57
C ILE A 91 37.56 15.20 -24.30
N GLY A 92 37.41 16.04 -23.28
CA GLY A 92 38.40 17.00 -22.92
C GLY A 92 39.69 16.33 -22.42
N THR A 93 40.85 16.77 -22.92
CA THR A 93 42.15 16.22 -22.53
C THR A 93 42.57 16.51 -21.07
N SER A 94 41.85 17.41 -20.40
CA SER A 94 42.05 17.75 -19.00
C SER A 94 41.06 17.03 -18.04
N THR A 95 40.07 16.37 -18.59
CA THR A 95 39.22 15.52 -17.80
C THR A 95 39.92 14.17 -17.66
N THR A 96 40.04 13.67 -16.47
CA THR A 96 40.18 12.23 -16.24
C THR A 96 39.03 11.60 -16.93
N GLN A 97 39.23 11.21 -18.17
CA GLN A 97 38.23 10.91 -19.19
C GLN A 97 37.25 9.84 -18.78
N GLN A 98 37.63 9.09 -17.79
CA GLN A 98 36.88 7.98 -17.31
C GLN A 98 37.23 7.79 -15.85
N ASP A 99 36.27 7.66 -15.02
CA ASP A 99 36.53 6.96 -13.78
C ASP A 99 37.07 5.57 -14.20
N PRO A 100 38.33 5.26 -14.01
CA PRO A 100 38.92 4.00 -14.43
C PRO A 100 38.26 2.81 -13.72
N THR A 101 37.45 3.10 -12.70
CA THR A 101 36.71 2.12 -11.92
C THR A 101 35.33 1.84 -12.49
N LEU A 102 34.70 2.78 -13.16
CA LEU A 102 33.29 2.67 -13.56
C LEU A 102 33.05 2.79 -15.07
N GLY A 103 34.09 3.17 -15.87
CA GLY A 103 33.90 3.34 -17.32
C GLY A 103 32.90 4.44 -17.71
N LEU A 104 32.43 5.23 -16.76
CA LEU A 104 31.50 6.30 -16.99
C LEU A 104 32.23 7.63 -17.14
N PRO A 105 31.78 8.54 -18.01
CA PRO A 105 32.26 9.91 -18.01
C PRO A 105 32.09 10.50 -16.60
N PRO A 106 33.02 11.35 -16.13
CA PRO A 106 32.87 11.99 -14.83
C PRO A 106 31.54 12.72 -14.76
N ALA A 107 30.90 12.60 -13.62
CA ALA A 107 29.48 12.88 -13.35
C ALA A 107 29.07 14.38 -13.46
N ASN A 108 29.48 15.08 -14.46
CA ASN A 108 28.92 16.39 -14.80
C ASN A 108 27.84 16.32 -15.89
N ILE A 109 27.18 15.15 -16.03
CA ILE A 109 26.39 14.85 -17.23
C ILE A 109 24.97 15.33 -17.13
N GLU A 110 24.49 15.53 -15.94
CA GLU A 110 23.20 16.20 -15.78
C GLU A 110 23.40 17.51 -15.02
N VAL A 111 23.60 18.58 -15.78
CA VAL A 111 23.43 19.92 -15.23
C VAL A 111 21.92 20.14 -15.04
N PHE A 112 21.37 19.45 -14.08
CA PHE A 112 20.13 19.93 -13.48
C PHE A 112 20.44 21.28 -12.85
N MET A 113 19.48 22.19 -12.86
CA MET A 113 19.63 23.52 -12.27
C MET A 113 20.35 23.41 -10.93
N THR A 114 21.54 24.02 -10.83
CA THR A 114 22.32 24.05 -9.60
C THR A 114 21.48 24.74 -8.53
N GLY A 115 21.24 24.06 -7.43
CA GLY A 115 20.47 24.60 -6.31
C GLY A 115 19.06 24.02 -6.12
N GLY A 116 18.61 23.12 -6.98
CA GLY A 116 17.40 22.35 -6.72
C GLY A 116 17.70 21.20 -5.77
N ALA A 117 17.12 21.20 -4.58
CA ALA A 117 17.07 20.04 -3.71
C ALA A 117 15.67 19.42 -3.79
N LYS A 118 15.56 18.10 -3.72
CA LYS A 118 14.25 17.41 -3.63
C LYS A 118 13.49 17.80 -2.36
N GLY A 119 14.16 18.33 -1.39
CA GLY A 119 13.63 18.72 -0.09
C GLY A 119 13.69 17.57 0.92
N GLU A 120 14.06 17.93 2.14
CA GLU A 120 14.06 17.03 3.28
C GLU A 120 12.63 16.70 3.71
N THR A 121 12.31 15.43 3.89
CA THR A 121 11.06 14.98 4.49
C THR A 121 11.30 14.58 5.94
N THR A 122 10.66 15.26 6.86
CA THR A 122 10.70 14.97 8.29
C THR A 122 9.32 14.54 8.80
N THR A 123 9.27 13.92 9.96
CA THR A 123 7.98 13.65 10.64
C THR A 123 7.18 14.95 10.82
N ALA A 124 7.83 16.07 11.11
CA ALA A 124 7.17 17.37 11.26
C ALA A 124 6.53 17.85 9.95
N SER A 125 7.21 17.70 8.80
CA SER A 125 6.65 18.07 7.49
C SER A 125 5.43 17.20 7.12
N ILE A 126 5.45 15.92 7.46
CA ILE A 126 4.31 15.01 7.26
C ILE A 126 3.12 15.40 8.14
N LEU A 127 3.36 15.72 9.41
CA LEU A 127 2.31 16.23 10.30
C LEU A 127 1.72 17.53 9.76
N ALA A 128 2.54 18.46 9.26
CA ALA A 128 2.07 19.69 8.64
C ALA A 128 1.21 19.44 7.39
N ALA A 129 1.58 18.46 6.57
CA ALA A 129 0.78 18.03 5.43
C ALA A 129 -0.57 17.47 5.87
N LEU A 130 -0.62 16.62 6.90
CA LEU A 130 -1.88 16.10 7.45
C LEU A 130 -2.78 17.22 8.00
N VAL A 131 -2.21 18.23 8.65
CA VAL A 131 -2.96 19.43 9.10
C VAL A 131 -3.54 20.20 7.91
N ALA A 132 -2.81 20.31 6.79
CA ALA A 132 -3.34 20.93 5.58
C ALA A 132 -4.57 20.18 5.03
N PHE A 133 -4.61 18.85 5.12
CA PHE A 133 -5.76 18.04 4.74
C PHE A 133 -7.00 18.20 5.65
N GLU A 134 -6.85 18.77 6.84
CA GLU A 134 -8.00 19.00 7.72
C GLU A 134 -9.05 19.93 7.10
N LYS A 135 -8.64 20.78 6.18
CA LYS A 135 -9.52 21.76 5.51
C LYS A 135 -10.37 21.16 4.40
N PHE A 136 -10.06 19.95 3.99
CA PHE A 136 -10.73 19.28 2.86
C PHE A 136 -11.46 18.04 3.34
N HIS A 137 -12.62 17.79 2.76
CA HIS A 137 -13.27 16.49 2.92
C HIS A 137 -12.61 15.49 1.99
N VAL A 138 -11.99 14.46 2.55
CA VAL A 138 -11.38 13.34 1.82
C VAL A 138 -11.82 12.03 2.49
N ASN A 139 -12.14 11.03 1.69
CA ASN A 139 -12.60 9.74 2.20
C ASN A 139 -11.43 8.81 2.61
N SER A 140 -10.28 8.99 1.97
CA SER A 140 -9.11 8.12 2.18
C SER A 140 -7.83 8.93 2.35
N VAL A 141 -6.97 8.49 3.26
CA VAL A 141 -5.62 9.03 3.47
C VAL A 141 -4.62 7.90 3.27
N ILE A 142 -3.67 8.10 2.38
CA ILE A 142 -2.70 7.08 1.98
C ILE A 142 -1.30 7.70 2.03
N PRO A 143 -0.46 7.37 3.03
CA PRO A 143 0.94 7.74 2.99
C PRO A 143 1.67 6.89 1.94
N LEU A 144 2.42 7.54 1.05
CA LEU A 144 3.18 6.85 0.00
C LEU A 144 4.56 6.41 0.51
N PHE A 145 4.59 5.85 1.71
CA PHE A 145 5.79 5.37 2.38
C PHE A 145 5.53 3.99 2.96
N SER A 146 6.52 3.09 2.87
CA SER A 146 6.43 1.73 3.43
C SER A 146 7.57 1.39 4.38
N ARG A 147 8.59 2.24 4.47
CA ARG A 147 9.77 2.05 5.30
C ARG A 147 10.31 3.36 5.87
N ASP A 148 11.22 3.25 6.82
CA ASP A 148 11.90 4.38 7.42
C ASP A 148 12.79 5.10 6.38
N ALA A 149 12.99 6.41 6.58
CA ALA A 149 14.05 7.12 5.90
C ALA A 149 15.40 6.61 6.37
N ILE A 150 16.20 6.11 5.45
CA ILE A 150 17.58 5.72 5.73
C ILE A 150 18.46 6.82 5.19
N GLY A 151 19.34 7.39 6.04
CA GLY A 151 20.23 8.47 5.63
C GLY A 151 21.04 8.09 4.39
N GLY A 152 20.95 8.90 3.34
CA GLY A 152 21.55 8.64 2.03
C GLY A 152 20.75 7.73 1.10
N ASP A 153 19.61 7.21 1.55
CA ASP A 153 18.77 6.33 0.76
C ASP A 153 17.52 7.06 0.24
N ILE A 154 17.50 7.33 -1.05
CA ILE A 154 16.35 7.93 -1.76
C ILE A 154 15.59 6.83 -2.51
N THR A 155 15.30 5.73 -1.84
CA THR A 155 14.69 4.57 -2.48
C THR A 155 13.28 4.80 -3.00
N ASP A 156 12.58 5.79 -2.47
CA ASP A 156 11.23 6.14 -2.92
C ASP A 156 11.24 7.28 -3.96
N GLU A 157 12.42 7.78 -4.36
CA GLU A 157 12.61 8.92 -5.29
C GLU A 157 11.90 10.24 -4.88
N LEU A 158 11.13 10.20 -3.81
CA LEU A 158 10.27 11.30 -3.36
C LEU A 158 10.99 12.28 -2.44
N THR A 159 12.04 11.82 -1.73
CA THR A 159 12.74 12.60 -0.71
C THR A 159 14.25 12.58 -0.93
N ASP A 160 14.98 13.52 -0.36
CA ASP A 160 16.43 13.51 -0.41
C ASP A 160 17.05 12.68 0.73
N GLY A 161 18.36 12.43 0.66
CA GLY A 161 19.08 11.60 1.63
C GLY A 161 19.23 12.20 3.03
N SER A 162 18.74 13.41 3.29
CA SER A 162 18.68 14.05 4.61
C SER A 162 17.35 13.80 5.33
N SER A 163 16.42 13.09 4.70
CA SER A 163 15.12 12.78 5.28
C SER A 163 15.22 11.93 6.55
N THR A 164 14.40 12.21 7.54
CA THR A 164 14.48 11.65 8.90
C THR A 164 13.13 11.15 9.44
N TYR A 165 12.24 10.67 8.61
CA TYR A 165 10.97 10.10 9.05
C TYR A 165 11.11 8.61 9.41
N THR A 166 10.20 8.13 10.27
CA THR A 166 9.97 6.70 10.50
C THR A 166 8.60 6.30 10.03
N ILE A 167 8.48 5.10 9.47
CA ILE A 167 7.19 4.59 9.01
C ILE A 167 6.18 4.44 10.14
N ASP A 168 6.65 4.05 11.32
CA ASP A 168 5.82 3.94 12.51
C ASP A 168 5.30 5.33 12.94
N GLY A 169 6.14 6.35 12.87
CA GLY A 169 5.75 7.73 13.11
C GLY A 169 4.69 8.23 12.13
N ILE A 170 4.87 7.93 10.83
CA ILE A 170 3.90 8.29 9.78
C ILE A 170 2.56 7.59 10.01
N ASN A 171 2.56 6.28 10.20
CA ASN A 171 1.34 5.51 10.38
C ASN A 171 0.60 5.90 11.66
N GLN A 172 1.31 6.18 12.75
CA GLN A 172 0.72 6.71 13.97
C GLN A 172 0.15 8.12 13.79
N ALA A 173 0.80 8.97 13.00
CA ALA A 173 0.31 10.30 12.66
C ALA A 173 -1.00 10.21 11.85
N VAL A 174 -1.09 9.30 10.87
CA VAL A 174 -2.31 9.03 10.11
C VAL A 174 -3.43 8.54 11.03
N LYS A 175 -3.14 7.59 11.93
CA LYS A 175 -4.11 7.11 12.94
C LYS A 175 -4.65 8.27 13.79
N THR A 176 -3.77 9.11 14.31
CA THR A 176 -4.12 10.27 15.13
C THR A 176 -4.97 11.26 14.33
N HIS A 177 -4.57 11.55 13.10
CA HIS A 177 -5.31 12.43 12.19
C HIS A 177 -6.74 11.92 11.94
N ILE A 178 -6.91 10.64 11.60
CA ILE A 178 -8.23 10.03 11.38
C ILE A 178 -9.07 10.10 12.65
N SER A 179 -8.47 9.81 13.80
CA SER A 179 -9.16 9.90 15.10
C SER A 179 -9.61 11.31 15.42
N THR A 180 -8.82 12.33 15.06
CA THR A 180 -9.18 13.74 15.23
C THR A 180 -10.31 14.15 14.29
N MET A 181 -10.23 13.72 13.03
CA MET A 181 -11.19 14.13 12.01
C MET A 181 -12.59 13.56 12.18
N LYS A 182 -12.74 12.39 12.81
CA LYS A 182 -14.04 11.79 13.15
C LYS A 182 -14.77 12.46 14.32
N THR A 183 -14.12 13.39 15.04
CA THR A 183 -14.71 14.03 16.20
C THR A 183 -15.90 14.92 15.81
N THR A 184 -16.81 15.16 16.76
CA THR A 184 -17.98 16.01 16.59
C THR A 184 -17.62 17.44 16.12
N LEU A 185 -16.43 17.90 16.46
CA LEU A 185 -15.94 19.21 16.07
C LEU A 185 -15.50 19.25 14.60
N ARG A 186 -14.80 18.22 14.11
CA ARG A 186 -14.23 18.18 12.75
C ARG A 186 -15.21 17.61 11.72
N ARG A 187 -15.98 16.60 12.09
CA ARG A 187 -17.09 16.03 11.28
C ARG A 187 -16.68 15.60 9.88
N SER A 188 -15.50 15.02 9.75
CA SER A 188 -14.93 14.59 8.46
C SER A 188 -14.30 13.22 8.61
N GLU A 189 -15.17 12.23 8.73
CA GLU A 189 -14.79 10.83 8.82
C GLU A 189 -13.97 10.43 7.60
N ARG A 190 -12.90 9.66 7.81
CA ARG A 190 -12.02 9.18 6.75
C ARG A 190 -11.32 7.90 7.16
N GLN A 191 -10.89 7.13 6.16
CA GLN A 191 -10.15 5.89 6.36
C GLN A 191 -8.68 6.06 5.99
N GLY A 192 -7.79 5.32 6.64
CA GLY A 192 -6.36 5.25 6.35
C GLY A 192 -5.98 3.92 5.73
N TYR A 193 -5.26 3.99 4.64
CA TYR A 193 -4.65 2.84 3.99
C TYR A 193 -3.16 2.99 4.16
N ILE A 194 -2.61 2.26 5.11
CA ILE A 194 -1.22 2.37 5.53
C ILE A 194 -0.44 1.14 5.10
N SER A 195 0.86 1.29 5.05
CA SER A 195 1.73 0.18 4.66
C SER A 195 2.99 0.15 5.52
N LYS A 196 3.59 -1.05 5.62
CA LYS A 196 4.88 -1.24 6.28
C LYS A 196 5.61 -2.41 5.64
N LYS A 197 6.86 -2.16 5.24
CA LYS A 197 7.76 -3.18 4.76
C LYS A 197 8.53 -3.77 5.95
N THR A 198 8.13 -4.95 6.41
CA THR A 198 8.67 -5.60 7.60
C THR A 198 8.53 -7.12 7.49
N SER A 199 9.11 -7.87 8.41
CA SER A 199 8.88 -9.30 8.51
C SER A 199 7.42 -9.60 8.81
N GLU A 200 6.96 -10.77 8.44
CA GLU A 200 5.58 -11.20 8.67
C GLU A 200 5.25 -11.21 10.16
N ALA A 201 6.08 -11.84 10.98
CA ALA A 201 5.89 -11.91 12.43
C ALA A 201 5.81 -10.52 13.09
N ASP A 202 6.67 -9.57 12.66
CA ASP A 202 6.64 -8.19 13.17
C ASP A 202 5.39 -7.45 12.72
N SER A 203 4.86 -7.78 11.53
CA SER A 203 3.65 -7.15 10.99
C SER A 203 2.41 -7.48 11.82
N TYR A 204 2.30 -8.69 12.36
CA TYR A 204 1.19 -9.10 13.22
C TYR A 204 1.16 -8.28 14.52
N ALA A 205 2.29 -8.23 15.21
CA ALA A 205 2.40 -7.42 16.42
C ALA A 205 2.15 -5.93 16.16
N TYR A 206 2.62 -5.45 15.02
CA TYR A 206 2.41 -4.07 14.60
C TYR A 206 0.93 -3.76 14.33
N ALA A 207 0.22 -4.59 13.57
CA ALA A 207 -1.20 -4.42 13.30
C ALA A 207 -2.03 -4.44 14.58
N GLN A 208 -1.76 -5.41 15.48
CA GLN A 208 -2.39 -5.49 16.80
C GLN A 208 -2.12 -4.27 17.66
N GLY A 209 -0.92 -3.70 17.59
CA GLY A 209 -0.57 -2.45 18.28
C GLY A 209 -1.32 -1.23 17.75
N LEU A 210 -1.62 -1.19 16.48
CA LEU A 210 -2.46 -0.13 15.88
C LEU A 210 -3.92 -0.25 16.31
N ALA A 211 -4.51 -1.42 16.19
CA ALA A 211 -5.85 -1.78 16.65
C ALA A 211 -6.92 -0.70 16.37
N ASP A 212 -7.02 -0.22 15.14
CA ASP A 212 -7.96 0.84 14.75
C ASP A 212 -8.94 0.36 13.67
N GLN A 213 -10.20 0.69 13.84
CA GLN A 213 -11.30 0.29 12.96
C GLN A 213 -11.35 1.01 11.61
N ARG A 214 -10.54 2.06 11.41
CA ARG A 214 -10.48 2.84 10.18
C ARG A 214 -9.12 2.78 9.49
N LEU A 215 -8.22 1.94 9.99
CA LEU A 215 -6.93 1.69 9.34
C LEU A 215 -6.91 0.30 8.71
N GLN A 216 -6.43 0.25 7.49
CA GLN A 216 -6.08 -1.00 6.80
C GLN A 216 -4.57 -1.03 6.60
N LEU A 217 -3.93 -2.15 6.91
CA LEU A 217 -2.48 -2.33 6.81
C LEU A 217 -2.15 -3.31 5.68
N MET A 218 -1.24 -2.91 4.80
CA MET A 218 -0.68 -3.70 3.71
C MET A 218 0.81 -3.91 3.93
N ILE A 219 1.28 -5.13 3.66
CA ILE A 219 2.68 -5.52 3.88
C ILE A 219 3.35 -6.14 2.65
N GLN A 220 2.58 -6.51 1.63
CA GLN A 220 3.07 -7.18 0.43
C GLN A 220 3.50 -6.17 -0.64
N ASP A 221 4.66 -6.43 -1.25
CA ASP A 221 5.05 -5.77 -2.49
C ASP A 221 4.16 -6.27 -3.64
N VAL A 222 3.90 -5.43 -4.61
CA VAL A 222 3.11 -5.79 -5.79
C VAL A 222 3.88 -5.52 -7.06
N ARG A 223 3.73 -6.40 -8.04
CA ARG A 223 4.27 -6.24 -9.37
C ARG A 223 3.16 -5.74 -10.29
N THR A 224 3.32 -4.56 -10.83
CA THR A 224 2.30 -3.94 -11.69
C THR A 224 2.93 -3.02 -12.72
N VAL A 225 2.12 -2.51 -13.62
CA VAL A 225 2.56 -1.65 -14.71
C VAL A 225 2.82 -0.23 -14.18
N ASP A 226 3.98 0.33 -14.50
CA ASP A 226 4.31 1.73 -14.21
C ASP A 226 3.63 2.68 -15.20
N GLY A 227 3.80 4.00 -15.00
CA GLY A 227 3.25 5.02 -15.89
C GLY A 227 3.79 4.99 -17.32
N LEU A 228 4.85 4.23 -17.58
CA LEU A 228 5.48 4.06 -18.90
C LEU A 228 5.09 2.74 -19.57
N GLY A 229 4.27 1.91 -18.92
CA GLY A 229 3.84 0.61 -19.43
C GLY A 229 4.79 -0.55 -19.09
N ASN A 230 5.84 -0.35 -18.29
CA ASN A 230 6.72 -1.41 -17.87
C ASN A 230 6.20 -2.09 -16.61
N ILE A 231 6.35 -3.40 -16.51
CA ILE A 231 6.00 -4.15 -15.31
C ILE A 231 7.16 -4.04 -14.32
N LYS A 232 6.88 -3.51 -13.12
CA LYS A 232 7.86 -3.31 -12.05
C LYS A 232 7.32 -3.71 -10.69
N TRP A 233 8.22 -3.98 -9.76
CA TRP A 233 7.90 -4.18 -8.36
C TRP A 233 7.73 -2.84 -7.65
N PHE A 234 6.66 -2.73 -6.90
CA PHE A 234 6.35 -1.58 -6.05
C PHE A 234 6.22 -2.02 -4.60
N GLN A 235 6.61 -1.14 -3.71
CA GLN A 235 6.49 -1.35 -2.27
C GLN A 235 5.01 -1.41 -1.81
N PRO A 236 4.72 -1.87 -0.59
CA PRO A 236 3.35 -2.07 -0.09
C PRO A 236 2.44 -0.84 -0.16
N TYR A 237 2.99 0.39 -0.21
CA TYR A 237 2.16 1.59 -0.39
C TYR A 237 1.37 1.57 -1.72
N ALA A 238 1.92 0.94 -2.75
CA ALA A 238 1.20 0.80 -4.02
C ALA A 238 -0.04 -0.11 -3.86
N LEU A 239 0.09 -1.20 -3.09
CA LEU A 239 -1.06 -2.03 -2.72
C LEU A 239 -2.09 -1.22 -1.93
N ALA A 240 -1.65 -0.38 -0.98
CA ALA A 240 -2.55 0.50 -0.24
C ALA A 240 -3.34 1.44 -1.17
N CYS A 241 -2.68 2.01 -2.19
CA CYS A 241 -3.35 2.81 -3.22
C CYS A 241 -4.37 1.98 -4.03
N MET A 242 -4.01 0.76 -4.40
CA MET A 242 -4.91 -0.13 -5.17
C MET A 242 -6.15 -0.52 -4.36
N VAL A 243 -5.98 -0.87 -3.09
CA VAL A 243 -7.10 -1.23 -2.19
C VAL A 243 -8.01 -0.02 -1.97
N ALA A 244 -7.43 1.16 -1.71
CA ALA A 244 -8.20 2.40 -1.59
C ALA A 244 -8.95 2.76 -2.88
N GLY A 245 -8.31 2.59 -4.04
CA GLY A 245 -8.94 2.76 -5.34
C GLY A 245 -10.08 1.78 -5.59
N ALA A 246 -9.89 0.50 -5.24
CA ALA A 246 -10.91 -0.52 -5.32
C ALA A 246 -12.11 -0.20 -4.40
N ARG A 247 -11.84 0.34 -3.21
CA ARG A 247 -12.89 0.83 -2.28
C ARG A 247 -13.67 1.99 -2.90
N ALA A 248 -12.98 2.98 -3.42
CA ALA A 248 -13.61 4.15 -4.03
C ALA A 248 -14.44 3.80 -5.29
N GLY A 249 -14.02 2.78 -6.05
CA GLY A 249 -14.71 2.31 -7.24
C GLY A 249 -15.82 1.29 -6.97
N SER A 250 -16.01 0.85 -5.73
CA SER A 250 -17.05 -0.11 -5.36
C SER A 250 -18.25 0.59 -4.72
N PRO A 251 -19.49 0.09 -4.90
CA PRO A 251 -20.66 0.60 -4.19
C PRO A 251 -20.44 0.56 -2.67
N VAL A 252 -20.97 1.55 -1.97
CA VAL A 252 -20.85 1.64 -0.50
C VAL A 252 -21.43 0.39 0.15
N GLY A 253 -20.72 -0.18 1.12
CA GLY A 253 -21.12 -1.42 1.80
C GLY A 253 -20.61 -2.69 1.11
N THR A 254 -20.14 -2.62 -0.14
CA THR A 254 -19.59 -3.79 -0.83
C THR A 254 -18.25 -4.21 -0.21
N PRO A 255 -18.08 -5.46 0.25
CA PRO A 255 -16.80 -5.94 0.73
C PRO A 255 -15.79 -6.05 -0.40
N LEU A 256 -14.52 -5.82 -0.09
CA LEU A 256 -13.42 -6.10 -1.01
C LEU A 256 -12.89 -7.53 -0.88
N THR A 257 -13.46 -8.34 0.00
CA THR A 257 -13.16 -9.78 0.11
C THR A 257 -13.32 -10.44 -1.25
N PHE A 258 -12.30 -11.15 -1.70
CA PHE A 258 -12.19 -11.80 -3.01
C PHE A 258 -12.29 -10.85 -4.22
N LYS A 259 -12.08 -9.57 -4.00
CA LYS A 259 -11.97 -8.60 -5.11
C LYS A 259 -10.65 -8.78 -5.83
N ASN A 260 -10.71 -9.04 -7.13
CA ASN A 260 -9.53 -9.14 -7.97
C ASN A 260 -8.89 -7.76 -8.15
N LEU A 261 -7.56 -7.72 -8.04
CA LEU A 261 -6.73 -6.57 -8.37
C LEU A 261 -5.88 -6.89 -9.60
N ASN A 262 -5.66 -5.88 -10.43
CA ASN A 262 -4.85 -6.04 -11.64
C ASN A 262 -3.36 -5.88 -11.29
N VAL A 263 -2.77 -6.95 -10.76
CA VAL A 263 -1.34 -7.06 -10.47
C VAL A 263 -0.76 -8.26 -11.21
N ALA A 264 0.53 -8.21 -11.54
CA ALA A 264 1.26 -9.25 -12.25
C ALA A 264 2.04 -10.17 -11.28
N GLY A 265 2.08 -9.85 -10.00
CA GLY A 265 2.76 -10.64 -8.97
C GLY A 265 2.62 -10.00 -7.60
N ILE A 266 2.85 -10.80 -6.57
CA ILE A 266 2.92 -10.38 -5.17
C ILE A 266 4.14 -11.01 -4.52
N ARG A 267 4.73 -10.34 -3.55
CA ARG A 267 5.78 -10.92 -2.72
C ARG A 267 5.81 -10.29 -1.34
N HIS A 268 6.34 -11.03 -0.39
CA HIS A 268 6.69 -10.53 0.93
C HIS A 268 8.21 -10.31 1.04
N THR A 269 8.63 -9.30 1.79
CA THR A 269 10.04 -8.91 1.86
C THR A 269 10.97 -9.92 2.51
N SER A 270 10.44 -10.85 3.30
CA SER A 270 11.22 -11.84 4.04
C SER A 270 11.45 -13.15 3.31
N GLN A 271 10.82 -13.37 2.14
CA GLN A 271 10.99 -14.63 1.42
C GLN A 271 12.06 -14.50 0.35
N ALA A 272 12.97 -15.48 0.33
CA ALA A 272 13.93 -15.63 -0.75
C ALA A 272 13.18 -15.96 -2.05
N MET A 273 13.47 -15.24 -3.13
CA MET A 273 12.94 -15.57 -4.44
C MET A 273 13.50 -16.91 -4.91
N THR A 274 12.64 -17.84 -5.26
CA THR A 274 13.05 -19.09 -5.89
C THR A 274 13.16 -18.91 -7.40
N THR A 275 14.05 -19.67 -8.03
CA THR A 275 14.42 -19.49 -9.44
C THR A 275 13.31 -19.77 -10.45
N ALA A 276 12.32 -20.57 -10.10
CA ALA A 276 11.23 -20.94 -11.00
C ALA A 276 10.11 -19.90 -11.03
N ASP A 277 9.91 -19.20 -9.90
CA ASP A 277 8.78 -18.31 -9.68
C ASP A 277 9.24 -16.94 -9.16
N ALA A 278 10.47 -16.53 -9.50
CA ALA A 278 11.02 -15.24 -9.10
C ALA A 278 10.08 -14.06 -9.46
N ASP A 279 9.20 -14.28 -10.41
CA ASP A 279 8.28 -13.30 -10.94
C ASP A 279 6.88 -13.38 -10.32
N ILE A 280 6.53 -14.49 -9.66
CA ILE A 280 5.18 -14.71 -9.11
C ILE A 280 5.33 -15.43 -7.78
N VAL A 281 5.66 -14.69 -6.75
CA VAL A 281 5.64 -15.24 -5.40
C VAL A 281 4.24 -15.07 -4.85
N THR A 282 3.59 -16.16 -4.54
CA THR A 282 2.29 -16.18 -3.87
C THR A 282 2.56 -16.32 -2.39
N GLU A 283 2.30 -15.27 -1.65
CA GLU A 283 2.63 -15.24 -0.23
C GLU A 283 1.40 -15.05 0.65
N PHE A 284 0.42 -15.80 0.39
CA PHE A 284 -0.61 -16.06 1.36
C PHE A 284 -0.65 -17.59 1.54
N ASP A 285 -0.17 -18.04 2.68
CA ASP A 285 -0.32 -19.43 3.09
C ASP A 285 -1.60 -19.53 3.91
N PRO A 286 -2.66 -20.22 3.42
CA PRO A 286 -3.91 -20.37 4.14
C PRO A 286 -3.72 -21.01 5.54
N ASP A 287 -2.71 -21.83 5.71
CA ASP A 287 -2.44 -22.52 6.97
C ASP A 287 -1.65 -21.65 7.97
N LEU A 288 -0.77 -20.78 7.48
CA LEU A 288 0.05 -19.91 8.32
C LEU A 288 -0.53 -18.50 8.45
N ASP A 289 -0.90 -17.87 7.33
CA ASP A 289 -1.33 -16.48 7.28
C ASP A 289 -2.82 -16.32 7.54
N GLY A 290 -3.60 -17.34 7.22
CA GLY A 290 -5.04 -17.33 7.35
C GLY A 290 -5.50 -17.03 8.77
N ASP A 291 -4.91 -17.70 9.74
CA ASP A 291 -5.30 -17.54 11.14
C ASP A 291 -4.62 -16.34 11.81
N GLN A 292 -3.34 -16.13 11.61
CA GLN A 292 -2.58 -15.09 12.32
C GLN A 292 -2.67 -13.72 11.66
N GLY A 293 -2.48 -13.65 10.35
CA GLY A 293 -2.47 -12.37 9.63
C GLY A 293 -3.86 -11.74 9.55
N ILE A 294 -4.87 -12.53 9.21
CA ILE A 294 -6.26 -12.06 9.15
C ILE A 294 -6.76 -11.69 10.54
N GLN A 295 -6.49 -12.53 11.56
CA GLN A 295 -6.85 -12.23 12.94
C GLN A 295 -6.13 -11.00 13.49
N SER A 296 -4.90 -10.74 13.03
CA SER A 296 -4.15 -9.54 13.38
C SER A 296 -4.64 -8.29 12.65
N GLY A 297 -5.51 -8.41 11.65
CA GLY A 297 -6.09 -7.26 10.94
C GLY A 297 -5.24 -6.75 9.77
N ILE A 298 -4.52 -7.64 9.08
CA ILE A 298 -3.75 -7.31 7.89
C ILE A 298 -4.57 -7.63 6.64
N THR A 299 -4.46 -6.80 5.63
CA THR A 299 -5.08 -7.03 4.32
C THR A 299 -4.06 -7.66 3.38
N PHE A 300 -4.30 -8.92 3.00
CA PHE A 300 -3.44 -9.71 2.11
C PHE A 300 -4.04 -9.87 0.73
N LEU A 301 -3.15 -10.08 -0.25
CA LEU A 301 -3.49 -10.66 -1.54
C LEU A 301 -3.09 -12.13 -1.57
N GLU A 302 -3.88 -12.92 -2.29
CA GLU A 302 -3.57 -14.30 -2.64
C GLU A 302 -3.65 -14.52 -4.15
N ALA A 303 -2.97 -15.56 -4.63
CA ALA A 303 -3.14 -16.07 -6.00
C ALA A 303 -4.01 -17.32 -5.96
N PRO A 304 -5.31 -17.21 -6.28
CA PRO A 304 -6.19 -18.36 -6.31
C PRO A 304 -5.85 -19.29 -7.47
N THR A 305 -6.20 -20.59 -7.36
CA THR A 305 -6.01 -21.60 -8.42
C THR A 305 -6.71 -21.22 -9.74
N THR A 306 -7.66 -20.33 -9.70
CA THR A 306 -8.36 -19.81 -10.89
C THR A 306 -7.58 -18.74 -11.65
N GLY A 307 -6.42 -18.34 -11.13
CA GLY A 307 -5.55 -17.33 -11.70
C GLY A 307 -5.90 -15.90 -11.25
N GLY A 308 -4.97 -14.99 -11.46
CA GLY A 308 -5.05 -13.59 -10.99
C GLY A 308 -4.68 -13.44 -9.53
N PHE A 309 -4.90 -12.23 -9.00
CA PHE A 309 -4.65 -11.91 -7.59
C PHE A 309 -5.86 -11.23 -7.00
N ARG A 310 -6.21 -11.62 -5.78
CA ARG A 310 -7.40 -11.07 -5.11
C ARG A 310 -7.13 -10.76 -3.64
N ILE A 311 -7.90 -9.83 -3.09
CA ILE A 311 -7.89 -9.53 -1.67
C ILE A 311 -8.54 -10.71 -0.93
N VAL A 312 -7.85 -11.27 0.07
CA VAL A 312 -8.34 -12.41 0.85
C VAL A 312 -9.52 -11.99 1.71
N VAL A 313 -9.32 -10.98 2.56
CA VAL A 313 -10.37 -10.43 3.43
C VAL A 313 -10.20 -8.91 3.53
N ASP A 314 -11.32 -8.21 3.55
CA ASP A 314 -11.39 -6.75 3.72
C ASP A 314 -11.27 -6.36 5.19
N ASN A 315 -10.05 -6.47 5.73
CA ASN A 315 -9.78 -6.25 7.15
C ASN A 315 -9.36 -4.82 7.47
N THR A 316 -9.75 -4.36 8.67
CA THR A 316 -9.09 -3.24 9.36
C THR A 316 -8.10 -3.78 10.40
N THR A 317 -7.24 -2.93 10.96
CA THR A 317 -6.31 -3.33 12.03
C THR A 317 -6.99 -3.53 13.38
N TYR A 318 -8.32 -3.47 13.47
CA TYR A 318 -9.06 -3.65 14.71
C TYR A 318 -9.06 -5.13 15.15
N SER A 319 -8.40 -5.41 16.25
CA SER A 319 -8.21 -6.78 16.78
C SER A 319 -8.42 -6.87 18.30
N LYS A 320 -9.15 -5.88 18.89
CA LYS A 320 -9.31 -5.79 20.36
C LYS A 320 -10.32 -6.79 20.94
N ASP A 321 -11.27 -7.20 20.15
CA ASP A 321 -12.33 -8.11 20.54
C ASP A 321 -12.85 -8.88 19.31
N THR A 322 -13.81 -9.76 19.53
CA THR A 322 -14.43 -10.57 18.47
C THR A 322 -15.57 -9.84 17.74
N ASN A 323 -15.67 -8.52 17.85
CA ASN A 323 -16.70 -7.75 17.17
C ASN A 323 -16.34 -7.55 15.69
N PHE A 324 -16.87 -8.40 14.84
CA PHE A 324 -16.62 -8.39 13.39
C PHE A 324 -17.09 -7.11 12.69
N VAL A 325 -17.97 -6.31 13.29
CA VAL A 325 -18.40 -5.03 12.71
C VAL A 325 -17.24 -4.06 12.57
N TYR A 326 -16.32 -4.03 13.54
CA TYR A 326 -15.22 -3.07 13.56
C TYR A 326 -13.98 -3.54 12.79
N ASN A 327 -13.87 -4.83 12.51
CA ASN A 327 -12.73 -5.36 11.79
C ASN A 327 -12.93 -5.46 10.28
N ARG A 328 -14.08 -5.01 9.76
CA ARG A 328 -14.38 -5.00 8.32
C ARG A 328 -14.37 -3.59 7.74
N GLY A 329 -13.54 -3.40 6.71
CA GLY A 329 -13.37 -2.10 6.05
C GLY A 329 -14.64 -1.59 5.37
N ASN A 330 -15.42 -2.49 4.73
CA ASN A 330 -16.68 -2.12 4.08
C ASN A 330 -17.72 -1.61 5.08
N VAL A 331 -17.82 -2.25 6.24
CA VAL A 331 -18.79 -1.88 7.28
C VAL A 331 -18.46 -0.49 7.83
N MET A 332 -17.18 -0.26 8.14
CA MET A 332 -16.74 1.04 8.65
C MET A 332 -16.87 2.15 7.60
N TYR A 333 -16.56 1.86 6.33
CA TYR A 333 -16.76 2.82 5.24
C TYR A 333 -18.24 3.16 5.05
N ALA A 334 -19.13 2.18 5.13
CA ALA A 334 -20.57 2.40 5.06
C ALA A 334 -21.08 3.21 6.25
N ALA A 335 -20.63 2.90 7.46
CA ALA A 335 -20.99 3.65 8.67
C ALA A 335 -20.57 5.13 8.58
N ASP A 336 -19.34 5.39 8.13
CA ASP A 336 -18.82 6.74 7.94
C ASP A 336 -19.63 7.49 6.85
N THR A 337 -19.98 6.80 5.76
CA THR A 337 -20.80 7.37 4.68
C THR A 337 -22.20 7.73 5.17
N VAL A 338 -22.85 6.86 5.95
CA VAL A 338 -24.15 7.14 6.56
C VAL A 338 -24.08 8.34 7.49
N ALA A 339 -23.08 8.36 8.38
CA ALA A 339 -22.91 9.45 9.35
C ALA A 339 -22.67 10.80 8.65
N TYR A 340 -21.81 10.83 7.65
CA TYR A 340 -21.51 12.03 6.89
C TYR A 340 -22.72 12.53 6.12
N ASN A 341 -23.35 11.70 5.31
CA ASN A 341 -24.48 12.10 4.46
C ASN A 341 -25.70 12.49 5.29
N LEU A 342 -26.00 11.78 6.39
CA LEU A 342 -27.07 12.17 7.29
C LEU A 342 -26.83 13.57 7.87
N ARG A 343 -25.61 13.83 8.33
CA ARG A 343 -25.25 15.13 8.90
C ARG A 343 -25.36 16.24 7.85
N VAL A 344 -24.76 16.08 6.68
CA VAL A 344 -24.81 17.08 5.58
C VAL A 344 -26.25 17.36 5.19
N ASN A 345 -27.09 16.33 5.10
CA ASN A 345 -28.50 16.48 4.76
C ASN A 345 -29.25 17.30 5.84
N LEU A 346 -29.07 16.94 7.11
CA LEU A 346 -29.72 17.65 8.21
C LEU A 346 -29.19 19.08 8.37
N GLU A 347 -27.90 19.31 8.19
CA GLU A 347 -27.31 20.65 8.20
C GLU A 347 -27.88 21.53 7.09
N SER A 348 -28.00 21.00 5.88
CA SER A 348 -28.55 21.76 4.73
C SER A 348 -30.02 22.11 4.91
N GLN A 349 -30.80 21.30 5.63
CA GLN A 349 -32.21 21.49 5.83
C GLN A 349 -32.53 22.40 7.03
N PHE A 350 -31.75 22.31 8.11
CA PHE A 350 -32.15 22.88 9.40
C PHE A 350 -31.21 23.96 9.93
N VAL A 351 -29.92 23.94 9.56
CA VAL A 351 -28.98 24.95 10.06
C VAL A 351 -29.26 26.33 9.41
N GLY A 352 -29.33 27.37 10.23
CA GLY A 352 -29.64 28.72 9.78
C GLY A 352 -31.14 29.02 9.64
N GLN A 353 -32.01 28.05 9.90
CA GLN A 353 -33.45 28.26 9.93
C GLN A 353 -33.90 28.87 11.27
N LYS A 354 -35.09 29.51 11.28
CA LYS A 354 -35.70 29.95 12.53
C LYS A 354 -36.00 28.73 13.41
N ASN A 355 -35.78 28.86 14.71
CA ASN A 355 -36.04 27.77 15.67
C ASN A 355 -37.55 27.55 15.93
N THR A 356 -38.30 27.26 14.86
CA THR A 356 -39.68 26.79 14.90
C THR A 356 -39.81 25.33 14.54
N ILE A 357 -38.64 24.65 14.39
CA ILE A 357 -38.53 23.26 13.98
C ILE A 357 -38.91 22.35 15.15
N THR A 358 -39.73 21.34 14.89
CA THR A 358 -40.08 20.33 15.89
C THR A 358 -39.20 19.08 15.80
N ALA A 359 -39.05 18.39 16.90
CA ALA A 359 -38.34 17.10 16.91
C ALA A 359 -38.94 16.09 15.92
N ALA A 360 -40.25 16.13 15.73
CA ALA A 360 -40.97 15.28 14.76
C ALA A 360 -40.56 15.59 13.31
N THR A 361 -40.39 16.88 12.97
CA THR A 361 -39.92 17.26 11.61
C THR A 361 -38.54 16.76 11.33
N VAL A 362 -37.62 16.85 12.30
CA VAL A 362 -36.26 16.31 12.16
C VAL A 362 -36.27 14.79 12.08
N ALA A 363 -37.08 14.12 12.93
CA ALA A 363 -37.22 12.66 12.88
C ALA A 363 -37.69 12.18 11.51
N SER A 364 -38.71 12.82 10.92
CA SER A 364 -39.17 12.48 9.56
C SER A 364 -38.10 12.67 8.48
N ALA A 365 -37.26 13.70 8.60
CA ALA A 365 -36.12 13.89 7.68
C ALA A 365 -35.06 12.78 7.83
N VAL A 366 -34.78 12.36 9.06
CA VAL A 366 -33.87 11.23 9.32
C VAL A 366 -34.44 9.94 8.74
N GLU A 367 -35.73 9.64 9.00
CA GLU A 367 -36.42 8.45 8.47
C GLU A 367 -36.41 8.40 6.94
N ALA A 368 -36.65 9.53 6.28
CA ALA A 368 -36.56 9.64 4.83
C ALA A 368 -35.15 9.34 4.32
N GLN A 369 -34.14 9.85 5.00
CA GLN A 369 -32.73 9.58 4.63
C GLN A 369 -32.35 8.12 4.88
N MET A 370 -32.80 7.52 5.98
CA MET A 370 -32.58 6.09 6.25
C MET A 370 -33.27 5.21 5.21
N SER A 371 -34.47 5.58 4.76
CA SER A 371 -35.16 4.87 3.68
C SER A 371 -34.36 4.93 2.36
N ASN A 372 -33.71 6.05 2.07
CA ASN A 372 -32.82 6.15 0.92
C ASN A 372 -31.60 5.26 1.04
N PHE A 373 -30.97 5.16 2.23
CA PHE A 373 -29.85 4.25 2.45
C PHE A 373 -30.27 2.79 2.36
N LEU A 374 -31.48 2.44 2.81
CA LEU A 374 -32.05 1.11 2.65
C LEU A 374 -32.25 0.76 1.16
N ALA A 375 -32.81 1.68 0.39
CA ALA A 375 -33.01 1.52 -1.04
C ALA A 375 -31.70 1.39 -1.82
N GLN A 376 -30.63 2.03 -1.35
CA GLN A 376 -29.27 1.92 -1.91
C GLN A 376 -28.54 0.65 -1.45
N GLY A 377 -29.10 -0.13 -0.51
CA GLY A 377 -28.46 -1.31 0.02
C GLY A 377 -27.27 -1.03 0.95
N ILE A 378 -27.13 0.19 1.46
CA ILE A 378 -26.09 0.56 2.43
C ILE A 378 -26.44 0.03 3.82
N ILE A 379 -27.72 0.08 4.18
CA ILE A 379 -28.26 -0.50 5.39
C ILE A 379 -29.24 -1.64 5.02
N VAL A 380 -29.47 -2.56 5.95
CA VAL A 380 -30.30 -3.74 5.72
C VAL A 380 -31.38 -3.88 6.78
N SER A 381 -32.52 -4.41 6.36
CA SER A 381 -33.57 -4.82 7.27
C SER A 381 -33.15 -6.05 8.10
N SER A 382 -33.54 -6.06 9.36
CA SER A 382 -33.39 -7.19 10.26
C SER A 382 -34.65 -7.35 11.12
N ASP A 383 -34.81 -8.45 11.79
CA ASP A 383 -36.03 -8.72 12.64
C ASP A 383 -36.17 -7.65 13.73
N ASP A 384 -35.05 -7.14 14.27
CA ASP A 384 -35.04 -6.11 15.32
C ASP A 384 -35.00 -4.67 14.76
N ALA A 385 -34.82 -4.50 13.47
CA ALA A 385 -34.80 -3.22 12.76
C ALA A 385 -35.35 -3.35 11.34
N PRO A 386 -36.68 -3.48 11.17
CA PRO A 386 -37.34 -3.77 9.87
C PRO A 386 -37.03 -2.71 8.80
N ASN A 387 -36.80 -1.46 9.20
CA ASN A 387 -36.46 -0.34 8.32
C ASN A 387 -34.92 -0.10 8.19
N GLY A 388 -34.11 -1.05 8.67
CA GLY A 388 -32.65 -0.91 8.66
C GLY A 388 -32.08 -0.04 9.80
N PHE A 389 -32.93 0.52 10.64
CA PHE A 389 -32.53 1.32 11.81
C PHE A 389 -33.51 1.14 12.97
N LYS A 390 -33.06 1.50 14.17
CA LYS A 390 -33.87 1.50 15.40
C LYS A 390 -33.41 2.54 16.39
N ASN A 391 -34.20 2.75 17.45
CA ASN A 391 -33.89 3.68 18.54
C ASN A 391 -33.59 5.10 18.06
N LEU A 392 -34.37 5.59 17.08
CA LEU A 392 -34.28 6.99 16.65
C LEU A 392 -34.74 7.89 17.80
N THR A 393 -33.85 8.77 18.22
CA THR A 393 -34.11 9.80 19.22
C THR A 393 -33.73 11.16 18.65
N VAL A 394 -34.57 12.16 18.87
CA VAL A 394 -34.30 13.54 18.49
C VAL A 394 -34.59 14.42 19.68
N ALA A 395 -33.57 15.12 20.17
CA ALA A 395 -33.69 16.08 21.24
C ALA A 395 -33.28 17.47 20.75
N LEU A 396 -34.10 18.46 21.08
CA LEU A 396 -33.83 19.87 20.81
C LEU A 396 -33.41 20.54 22.11
N GLU A 397 -32.14 20.94 22.18
CA GLU A 397 -31.57 21.61 23.35
C GLU A 397 -31.04 22.99 22.98
N GLY A 398 -31.85 23.99 23.24
CA GLY A 398 -31.51 25.38 22.84
C GLY A 398 -31.34 25.51 21.34
N ASN A 399 -30.11 25.76 20.90
CA ASN A 399 -29.76 25.89 19.48
C ASN A 399 -29.15 24.62 18.87
N THR A 400 -29.20 23.52 19.60
CA THR A 400 -28.59 22.25 19.19
C THR A 400 -29.68 21.20 18.94
N ILE A 401 -29.53 20.44 17.87
CA ILE A 401 -30.35 19.26 17.56
C ILE A 401 -29.44 18.05 17.77
N ASN A 402 -29.82 17.22 18.73
CA ASN A 402 -29.15 15.95 19.02
C ASN A 402 -29.96 14.82 18.37
N VAL A 403 -29.35 14.07 17.45
CA VAL A 403 -29.96 12.93 16.78
C VAL A 403 -29.18 11.68 17.17
N GLY A 404 -29.86 10.70 17.73
CA GLY A 404 -29.33 9.36 17.99
C GLY A 404 -30.09 8.33 17.16
N VAL A 405 -29.39 7.46 16.47
CA VAL A 405 -29.99 6.36 15.69
C VAL A 405 -29.04 5.16 15.68
N VAL A 406 -29.58 3.97 15.81
CA VAL A 406 -28.84 2.72 15.63
C VAL A 406 -29.15 2.17 14.25
N VAL A 407 -28.11 1.95 13.45
CA VAL A 407 -28.23 1.56 12.05
C VAL A 407 -27.67 0.15 11.86
N LYS A 408 -28.33 -0.65 11.03
CA LYS A 408 -27.87 -1.99 10.63
C LYS A 408 -27.16 -1.88 9.28
N ILE A 409 -25.84 -1.92 9.32
CA ILE A 409 -25.00 -1.85 8.10
C ILE A 409 -24.97 -3.22 7.43
N VAL A 410 -24.85 -3.23 6.10
CA VAL A 410 -24.63 -4.45 5.31
C VAL A 410 -23.29 -5.07 5.68
N GLU A 411 -23.30 -6.31 6.10
CA GLU A 411 -22.11 -7.14 6.32
C GLU A 411 -21.85 -7.99 5.07
N GLY A 412 -20.57 -8.24 4.75
CA GLY A 412 -20.20 -9.14 3.68
C GLY A 412 -20.29 -10.61 4.09
N ILE A 413 -20.42 -11.49 3.12
CA ILE A 413 -20.20 -12.93 3.31
C ILE A 413 -18.71 -13.16 3.06
N ASP A 414 -17.96 -13.50 4.10
CA ASP A 414 -16.51 -13.74 3.98
C ASP A 414 -16.20 -15.21 3.64
N PHE A 415 -17.00 -16.17 4.14
CA PHE A 415 -16.74 -17.60 3.97
C PHE A 415 -18.02 -18.37 3.68
N ILE A 416 -17.89 -19.38 2.82
CA ILE A 416 -18.93 -20.39 2.60
C ILE A 416 -18.34 -21.75 2.98
N LEU A 417 -18.87 -22.35 4.03
CA LEU A 417 -18.54 -23.70 4.42
C LEU A 417 -19.56 -24.66 3.80
N SER A 418 -19.08 -25.61 3.01
CA SER A 418 -19.93 -26.65 2.41
C SER A 418 -19.52 -28.02 2.91
N ASP A 419 -20.44 -28.76 3.51
CA ASP A 419 -20.25 -30.16 3.87
C ASP A 419 -20.90 -31.00 2.79
N ILE A 420 -20.10 -31.80 2.07
CA ILE A 420 -20.56 -32.65 0.98
C ILE A 420 -20.39 -34.11 1.41
N SER A 421 -21.51 -34.80 1.74
CA SER A 421 -21.49 -36.22 2.00
C SER A 421 -21.72 -36.99 0.71
N ILE A 422 -20.84 -37.94 0.38
CA ILE A 422 -20.99 -38.83 -0.76
C ILE A 422 -21.58 -40.14 -0.27
N GLN A 423 -22.76 -40.46 -0.72
CA GLN A 423 -23.38 -41.78 -0.44
C GLN A 423 -23.20 -42.73 -1.60
N ARG A 424 -22.83 -43.96 -1.28
CA ARG A 424 -22.73 -45.03 -2.28
C ARG A 424 -24.14 -45.41 -2.74
N VAL A 425 -24.38 -45.36 -4.04
CA VAL A 425 -25.60 -45.89 -4.60
C VAL A 425 -25.59 -47.41 -4.37
N GLN A 426 -26.48 -47.93 -3.51
CA GLN A 426 -26.74 -49.36 -3.45
C GLN A 426 -27.50 -49.74 -4.73
N SER A 427 -26.84 -50.52 -5.61
CA SER A 427 -27.56 -51.20 -6.69
C SER A 427 -28.64 -52.09 -6.06
N ALA A 428 -29.89 -51.82 -6.36
CA ALA A 428 -30.95 -52.73 -6.05
C ALA A 428 -30.65 -54.08 -6.72
N VAL A 429 -30.56 -55.15 -5.93
CA VAL A 429 -30.43 -56.52 -6.38
C VAL A 429 -31.82 -56.99 -6.84
#